data_ec83754f1928d83a7092549cb1a8dbcc
#
_entry.id   ec83754f1928d83a7092549cb1a8dbcc
#
_cell.length_a   1.000
_cell.length_b   1.000
_cell.length_c   1.000
_cell.angle_alpha   90.00
_cell.angle_beta   90.00
_cell.angle_gamma   90.00
#
_symmetry.space_group_name_H-M   'P 1'
#
loop_
_entity.id
_entity.type
_entity.pdbx_description
1 polymer ?
#
loop_
_entity_poly.entity_id
_entity_poly.type
_entity_poly.pdbx_seq_one_letter_code
_entity_poly.pdbx_strand_id
1 'polypeptide(L)'
;MGDQQWQVAGNAALAYETHLVPAIFAAWAPRLLGSVTPAVGERVLDVACGTGVVARLAAERVGPGGRVAGLDLNPGMLAVAGSRPVTGAPTGWVQASASRMPFPDHSFQVVCCQAGLQFFPDRPAALAEMARVLAPGGRLAALVWRSIDHSPGFAALADALDRHIGPAAGAIMRAPFGLGDEPPLRDLLTGAGFRDVRLGRQSGTVRFGSARELVTAQVAGSPLAGPVG
;
A
#
# COMPACT_ATOMS: atom_id res chain seq x y z
N MET A 1 0.53 20.71 -2.84
CA MET A 1 -0.74 20.06 -2.45
C MET A 1 -0.37 18.95 -1.48
N GLY A 2 -0.78 19.11 -0.24
CA GLY A 2 -0.20 18.36 0.86
C GLY A 2 -0.70 16.91 1.00
N ASP A 3 -0.16 16.21 1.99
CA ASP A 3 -0.40 14.82 2.44
C ASP A 3 -1.87 14.35 2.58
N GLN A 4 -2.85 15.20 2.24
CA GLN A 4 -4.27 14.93 2.50
C GLN A 4 -5.03 14.23 1.36
N GLN A 5 -4.42 14.03 0.18
CA GLN A 5 -5.17 13.65 -1.03
C GLN A 5 -5.70 12.20 -1.03
N TRP A 6 -5.15 11.31 -0.17
CA TRP A 6 -5.62 9.92 0.00
C TRP A 6 -6.02 9.60 1.45
N GLN A 7 -6.50 10.58 2.18
CA GLN A 7 -7.08 10.36 3.50
C GLN A 7 -8.53 9.88 3.33
N VAL A 8 -8.82 8.68 3.82
CA VAL A 8 -10.19 8.16 3.92
C VAL A 8 -10.79 8.59 5.24
N ALA A 9 -11.93 9.26 5.21
CA ALA A 9 -12.62 9.75 6.39
C ALA A 9 -13.71 8.78 6.87
N GLY A 10 -14.00 8.80 8.16
CA GLY A 10 -15.13 8.08 8.76
C GLY A 10 -15.09 6.57 8.54
N ASN A 11 -16.22 5.99 8.10
CA ASN A 11 -16.39 4.55 7.89
C ASN A 11 -15.68 4.00 6.63
N ALA A 12 -15.00 4.85 5.84
CA ALA A 12 -14.39 4.44 4.57
C ALA A 12 -13.24 3.44 4.78
N ALA A 13 -12.51 3.50 5.90
CA ALA A 13 -11.49 2.50 6.22
C ALA A 13 -12.09 1.09 6.45
N LEU A 14 -13.28 1.02 7.06
CA LEU A 14 -13.98 -0.26 7.21
C LEU A 14 -14.53 -0.77 5.88
N ALA A 15 -15.05 0.12 5.03
CA ALA A 15 -15.49 -0.23 3.68
C ALA A 15 -14.31 -0.70 2.81
N TYR A 16 -13.15 -0.04 2.91
CA TYR A 16 -11.91 -0.48 2.28
C TYR A 16 -11.53 -1.91 2.71
N GLU A 17 -11.50 -2.20 4.02
CA GLU A 17 -11.20 -3.54 4.54
C GLU A 17 -12.21 -4.58 4.04
N THR A 18 -13.51 -4.23 4.02
CA THR A 18 -14.57 -5.18 3.70
C THR A 18 -14.67 -5.48 2.21
N HIS A 19 -14.45 -4.48 1.36
CA HIS A 19 -14.72 -4.60 -0.08
C HIS A 19 -13.47 -4.58 -0.95
N LEU A 20 -12.51 -3.68 -0.66
CA LEU A 20 -11.34 -3.52 -1.52
C LEU A 20 -10.20 -4.48 -1.16
N VAL A 21 -9.99 -4.74 0.12
CA VAL A 21 -8.93 -5.68 0.55
C VAL A 21 -9.14 -7.06 -0.07
N PRO A 22 -10.30 -7.73 0.07
CA PRO A 22 -10.47 -9.07 -0.51
C PRO A 22 -10.49 -9.06 -2.04
N ALA A 23 -11.07 -8.03 -2.67
CA ALA A 23 -11.21 -7.96 -4.12
C ALA A 23 -9.90 -7.60 -4.85
N ILE A 24 -9.04 -6.78 -4.23
CA ILE A 24 -7.88 -6.17 -4.89
C ILE A 24 -6.57 -6.52 -4.17
N PHE A 25 -6.45 -6.25 -2.85
CA PHE A 25 -5.15 -6.19 -2.18
C PHE A 25 -4.69 -7.53 -1.58
N ALA A 26 -5.60 -8.36 -1.08
CA ALA A 26 -5.27 -9.60 -0.38
C ALA A 26 -4.50 -10.60 -1.27
N ALA A 27 -4.81 -10.67 -2.56
CA ALA A 27 -4.13 -11.57 -3.49
C ALA A 27 -2.66 -11.17 -3.75
N TRP A 28 -2.28 -9.93 -3.48
CA TRP A 28 -0.93 -9.42 -3.72
C TRP A 28 0.00 -9.52 -2.51
N ALA A 29 -0.53 -9.52 -1.29
CA ALA A 29 0.27 -9.60 -0.07
C ALA A 29 1.17 -10.85 -0.02
N PRO A 30 0.70 -12.08 -0.35
CA PRO A 30 1.55 -13.25 -0.42
C PRO A 30 2.67 -13.13 -1.47
N ARG A 31 2.38 -12.49 -2.61
CA ARG A 31 3.34 -12.30 -3.70
C ARG A 31 4.43 -11.29 -3.32
N LEU A 32 4.03 -10.17 -2.70
CA LEU A 32 4.96 -9.18 -2.18
C LEU A 32 5.90 -9.79 -1.16
N LEU A 33 5.38 -10.46 -0.14
CA LEU A 33 6.17 -11.13 0.88
C LEU A 33 6.99 -12.30 0.33
N GLY A 34 6.54 -12.94 -0.74
CA GLY A 34 7.29 -13.99 -1.45
C GLY A 34 8.56 -13.46 -2.12
N SER A 35 8.60 -12.19 -2.52
CA SER A 35 9.78 -11.59 -3.15
C SER A 35 10.92 -11.29 -2.17
N VAL A 36 10.62 -11.13 -0.89
CA VAL A 36 11.60 -10.84 0.18
C VAL A 36 11.71 -11.96 1.22
N THR A 37 10.85 -12.96 1.15
CA THR A 37 10.87 -14.18 1.98
C THR A 37 11.26 -13.91 3.44
N PRO A 38 10.38 -13.23 4.24
CA PRO A 38 10.69 -13.00 5.64
C PRO A 38 10.93 -14.32 6.38
N ALA A 39 12.04 -14.40 7.12
CA ALA A 39 12.41 -15.58 7.89
C ALA A 39 11.79 -15.53 9.31
N VAL A 40 11.66 -16.69 9.93
CA VAL A 40 11.21 -16.81 11.33
C VAL A 40 12.14 -15.98 12.24
N GLY A 41 11.56 -15.18 13.11
CA GLY A 41 12.29 -14.32 14.04
C GLY A 41 12.67 -12.94 13.49
N GLU A 42 12.47 -12.66 12.21
CA GLU A 42 12.80 -11.34 11.64
C GLU A 42 11.82 -10.24 12.09
N ARG A 43 12.30 -9.00 12.01
CA ARG A 43 11.53 -7.79 12.24
C ARG A 43 11.11 -7.22 10.88
N VAL A 44 9.81 -7.02 10.68
CA VAL A 44 9.22 -6.55 9.43
C VAL A 44 8.52 -5.23 9.66
N LEU A 45 8.71 -4.27 8.75
CA LEU A 45 7.95 -3.04 8.68
C LEU A 45 7.06 -3.06 7.43
N ASP A 46 5.78 -2.79 7.60
CA ASP A 46 4.81 -2.58 6.54
C ASP A 46 4.48 -1.08 6.45
N VAL A 47 4.97 -0.40 5.40
CA VAL A 47 4.85 1.05 5.19
C VAL A 47 3.63 1.34 4.33
N ALA A 48 2.81 2.29 4.74
CA ALA A 48 1.46 2.53 4.23
C ALA A 48 0.62 1.25 4.34
N CYS A 49 0.60 0.69 5.55
CA CYS A 49 0.03 -0.62 5.82
C CYS A 49 -1.50 -0.67 5.65
N GLY A 50 -2.17 0.48 5.55
CA GLY A 50 -3.62 0.56 5.48
C GLY A 50 -4.27 -0.19 6.65
N THR A 51 -5.18 -1.07 6.36
CA THR A 51 -5.85 -1.92 7.34
C THR A 51 -5.06 -3.17 7.74
N GLY A 52 -3.77 -3.28 7.32
CA GLY A 52 -2.79 -4.22 7.85
C GLY A 52 -2.75 -5.60 7.18
N VAL A 53 -3.21 -5.76 5.95
CA VAL A 53 -3.23 -7.07 5.27
C VAL A 53 -1.85 -7.69 5.10
N VAL A 54 -0.82 -6.89 4.73
CA VAL A 54 0.56 -7.36 4.60
C VAL A 54 1.18 -7.61 5.97
N ALA A 55 0.99 -6.69 6.92
CA ALA A 55 1.51 -6.81 8.29
C ALA A 55 1.00 -8.09 8.98
N ARG A 56 -0.31 -8.41 8.87
CA ARG A 56 -0.86 -9.65 9.43
C ARG A 56 -0.22 -10.90 8.83
N LEU A 57 -0.10 -10.96 7.52
CA LEU A 57 0.53 -12.09 6.84
C LEU A 57 2.03 -12.20 7.16
N ALA A 58 2.72 -11.06 7.32
CA ALA A 58 4.12 -11.03 7.76
C ALA A 58 4.26 -11.58 9.17
N ALA A 59 3.35 -11.22 10.09
CA ALA A 59 3.35 -11.71 11.47
C ALA A 59 3.22 -13.25 11.55
N GLU A 60 2.36 -13.83 10.72
CA GLU A 60 2.24 -15.30 10.61
C GLU A 60 3.56 -15.94 10.14
N ARG A 61 4.22 -15.33 9.14
CA ARG A 61 5.45 -15.88 8.57
C ARG A 61 6.64 -15.83 9.50
N VAL A 62 6.83 -14.70 10.19
CA VAL A 62 7.98 -14.54 11.09
C VAL A 62 7.76 -15.20 12.46
N GLY A 63 6.52 -15.54 12.79
CA GLY A 63 6.17 -16.28 13.98
C GLY A 63 6.42 -15.53 15.30
N PRO A 64 6.19 -16.17 16.45
CA PRO A 64 6.19 -15.49 17.75
C PRO A 64 7.55 -14.92 18.18
N GLY A 65 8.65 -15.40 17.60
CA GLY A 65 10.00 -14.85 17.82
C GLY A 65 10.31 -13.59 17.01
N GLY A 66 9.49 -13.28 16.01
CA GLY A 66 9.61 -12.08 15.19
C GLY A 66 8.91 -10.86 15.77
N ARG A 67 8.91 -9.76 15.04
CA ARG A 67 8.12 -8.56 15.34
C ARG A 67 7.66 -7.91 14.05
N VAL A 68 6.47 -7.32 14.05
CA VAL A 68 5.95 -6.57 12.92
C VAL A 68 5.53 -5.18 13.38
N ALA A 69 5.80 -4.18 12.55
CA ALA A 69 5.22 -2.85 12.69
C ALA A 69 4.47 -2.50 11.41
N GLY A 70 3.23 -2.02 11.55
CA GLY A 70 2.49 -1.39 10.48
C GLY A 70 2.50 0.12 10.66
N LEU A 71 2.93 0.86 9.66
CA LEU A 71 2.96 2.32 9.66
C LEU A 71 2.00 2.85 8.60
N ASP A 72 1.13 3.76 9.00
CA ASP A 72 0.24 4.48 8.09
C ASP A 72 0.03 5.91 8.56
N LEU A 73 -0.25 6.82 7.64
CA LEU A 73 -0.56 8.21 7.97
C LEU A 73 -2.01 8.35 8.47
N ASN A 74 -2.91 7.46 8.01
CA ASN A 74 -4.34 7.54 8.28
C ASN A 74 -4.73 6.82 9.57
N PRO A 75 -5.18 7.55 10.62
CA PRO A 75 -5.57 6.93 11.88
C PRO A 75 -6.79 6.00 11.76
N GLY A 76 -7.70 6.27 10.80
CA GLY A 76 -8.86 5.40 10.55
C GLY A 76 -8.45 4.03 10.01
N MET A 77 -7.44 3.98 9.14
CA MET A 77 -6.86 2.72 8.67
C MET A 77 -6.25 1.93 9.82
N LEU A 78 -5.46 2.59 10.66
CA LEU A 78 -4.81 1.97 11.83
C LEU A 78 -5.82 1.50 12.89
N ALA A 79 -6.92 2.21 13.08
CA ALA A 79 -8.00 1.79 13.98
C ALA A 79 -8.62 0.46 13.48
N VAL A 80 -8.87 0.32 12.17
CA VAL A 80 -9.34 -0.94 11.59
C VAL A 80 -8.27 -2.03 11.71
N ALA A 81 -7.00 -1.72 11.40
CA ALA A 81 -5.89 -2.66 11.53
C ALA A 81 -5.78 -3.22 12.96
N GLY A 82 -5.85 -2.33 13.98
CA GLY A 82 -5.79 -2.70 15.40
C GLY A 82 -7.01 -3.47 15.90
N SER A 83 -8.16 -3.35 15.24
CA SER A 83 -9.38 -4.09 15.61
C SER A 83 -9.41 -5.53 15.08
N ARG A 84 -8.48 -5.89 14.18
CA ARG A 84 -8.42 -7.22 13.58
C ARG A 84 -7.46 -8.13 14.34
N PRO A 85 -7.78 -9.41 14.49
CA PRO A 85 -6.87 -10.35 15.12
C PRO A 85 -5.58 -10.49 14.32
N VAL A 86 -4.47 -10.61 15.03
CA VAL A 86 -3.15 -10.93 14.47
C VAL A 86 -2.66 -12.22 15.08
N THR A 87 -2.19 -13.14 14.25
CA THR A 87 -1.58 -14.40 14.66
C THR A 87 -0.07 -14.38 14.37
N GLY A 88 0.71 -15.09 15.16
CA GLY A 88 2.18 -15.15 15.00
C GLY A 88 2.91 -14.08 15.79
N ALA A 89 3.62 -13.17 15.13
CA ALA A 89 4.45 -12.17 15.78
C ALA A 89 3.65 -11.06 16.48
N PRO A 90 4.13 -10.52 17.59
CA PRO A 90 3.65 -9.26 18.13
C PRO A 90 3.70 -8.17 17.07
N THR A 91 2.55 -7.49 16.87
CA THR A 91 2.40 -6.46 15.83
C THR A 91 1.97 -5.14 16.46
N GLY A 92 2.70 -4.08 16.15
CA GLY A 92 2.39 -2.70 16.57
C GLY A 92 1.90 -1.85 15.38
N TRP A 93 1.01 -0.89 15.67
CA TRP A 93 0.48 0.05 14.68
C TRP A 93 0.95 1.46 15.01
N VAL A 94 1.55 2.15 14.04
CA VAL A 94 2.21 3.44 14.25
C VAL A 94 1.67 4.46 13.25
N GLN A 95 1.12 5.57 13.76
CA GLN A 95 0.72 6.69 12.92
C GLN A 95 1.91 7.59 12.65
N ALA A 96 2.40 7.59 11.41
CA ALA A 96 3.47 8.49 10.98
C ALA A 96 3.51 8.62 9.46
N SER A 97 4.22 9.66 8.98
CA SER A 97 4.55 9.80 7.57
C SER A 97 5.67 8.83 7.17
N ALA A 98 5.57 8.28 5.95
CA ALA A 98 6.61 7.45 5.37
C ALA A 98 7.93 8.22 5.13
N SER A 99 7.88 9.55 5.01
CA SER A 99 9.06 10.41 4.86
C SER A 99 9.69 10.82 6.19
N ARG A 100 9.12 10.40 7.33
CA ARG A 100 9.64 10.66 8.68
C ARG A 100 9.19 9.57 9.64
N MET A 101 9.87 8.44 9.63
CA MET A 101 9.51 7.27 10.42
C MET A 101 10.07 7.35 11.84
N PRO A 102 9.26 7.09 12.90
CA PRO A 102 9.72 7.15 14.29
C PRO A 102 10.43 5.86 14.74
N PHE A 103 11.29 5.33 13.88
CA PHE A 103 12.07 4.13 14.16
C PHE A 103 13.57 4.45 14.12
N PRO A 104 14.37 3.82 14.98
CA PRO A 104 15.84 3.91 14.89
C PRO A 104 16.36 3.36 13.56
N ASP A 105 17.58 3.75 13.20
CA ASP A 105 18.32 3.16 12.09
C ASP A 105 18.46 1.66 12.28
N HIS A 106 18.45 0.91 11.17
CA HIS A 106 18.74 -0.52 11.17
C HIS A 106 17.78 -1.38 12.05
N SER A 107 16.53 -0.92 12.19
CA SER A 107 15.52 -1.56 13.05
C SER A 107 14.90 -2.83 12.44
N PHE A 108 14.87 -2.95 11.11
CA PHE A 108 14.11 -4.01 10.43
C PHE A 108 14.97 -4.77 9.42
N GLN A 109 14.77 -6.09 9.32
CA GLN A 109 15.37 -6.93 8.29
C GLN A 109 14.60 -6.88 6.99
N VAL A 110 13.28 -6.60 7.05
CA VAL A 110 12.41 -6.50 5.89
C VAL A 110 11.54 -5.25 6.00
N VAL A 111 11.45 -4.52 4.89
CA VAL A 111 10.48 -3.43 4.71
C VAL A 111 9.58 -3.79 3.53
N CYS A 112 8.29 -3.63 3.71
CA CYS A 112 7.28 -3.83 2.67
C CYS A 112 6.52 -2.52 2.42
N CYS A 113 6.10 -2.28 1.16
CA CYS A 113 5.20 -1.19 0.81
C CYS A 113 4.28 -1.66 -0.33
N GLN A 114 3.05 -2.07 -0.01
CA GLN A 114 2.08 -2.52 -0.99
C GLN A 114 1.16 -1.37 -1.40
N ALA A 115 1.25 -0.95 -2.66
CA ALA A 115 0.39 0.07 -3.26
C ALA A 115 0.34 1.40 -2.49
N GLY A 116 1.44 1.76 -1.79
CA GLY A 116 1.57 3.02 -1.03
C GLY A 116 2.47 4.04 -1.73
N LEU A 117 3.58 3.58 -2.32
CA LEU A 117 4.64 4.45 -2.85
C LEU A 117 4.16 5.48 -3.89
N GLN A 118 3.16 5.14 -4.70
CA GLN A 118 2.58 6.03 -5.70
C GLN A 118 1.90 7.27 -5.10
N PHE A 119 1.48 7.21 -3.83
CA PHE A 119 0.78 8.29 -3.15
C PHE A 119 1.69 9.20 -2.32
N PHE A 120 2.96 8.85 -2.14
CA PHE A 120 3.86 9.67 -1.34
C PHE A 120 4.20 10.98 -2.06
N PRO A 121 4.01 12.14 -1.42
CA PRO A 121 4.35 13.44 -2.00
C PRO A 121 5.85 13.56 -2.28
N ASP A 122 6.68 13.10 -1.34
CA ASP A 122 8.13 13.03 -1.43
C ASP A 122 8.58 11.56 -1.41
N ARG A 123 8.59 10.94 -2.58
CA ARG A 123 9.03 9.55 -2.76
C ARG A 123 10.50 9.33 -2.44
N PRO A 124 11.43 10.22 -2.85
CA PRO A 124 12.83 10.14 -2.44
C PRO A 124 13.01 10.13 -0.91
N ALA A 125 12.38 11.03 -0.18
CA ALA A 125 12.46 11.07 1.28
C ALA A 125 11.87 9.80 1.92
N ALA A 126 10.74 9.30 1.43
CA ALA A 126 10.14 8.07 1.93
C ALA A 126 11.04 6.84 1.68
N LEU A 127 11.66 6.75 0.50
CA LEU A 127 12.59 5.66 0.19
C LEU A 127 13.90 5.78 0.99
N ALA A 128 14.40 6.99 1.23
CA ALA A 128 15.55 7.21 2.11
C ALA A 128 15.27 6.76 3.55
N GLU A 129 14.07 7.03 4.07
CA GLU A 129 13.65 6.54 5.39
C GLU A 129 13.52 5.01 5.41
N MET A 130 12.95 4.39 4.37
CA MET A 130 12.91 2.93 4.24
C MET A 130 14.33 2.33 4.24
N ALA A 131 15.27 2.97 3.54
CA ALA A 131 16.67 2.53 3.52
C ALA A 131 17.33 2.73 4.90
N ARG A 132 17.08 3.85 5.59
CA ARG A 132 17.63 4.13 6.93
C ARG A 132 17.20 3.11 7.97
N VAL A 133 15.93 2.74 7.98
CA VAL A 133 15.39 1.79 8.97
C VAL A 133 15.73 0.34 8.67
N LEU A 134 16.18 0.02 7.44
CA LEU A 134 16.65 -1.31 7.09
C LEU A 134 18.01 -1.62 7.72
N ALA A 135 18.12 -2.80 8.31
CA ALA A 135 19.39 -3.33 8.78
C ALA A 135 20.34 -3.60 7.60
N PRO A 136 21.67 -3.61 7.82
CA PRO A 136 22.61 -4.05 6.79
C PRO A 136 22.23 -5.44 6.24
N GLY A 137 22.16 -5.56 4.91
CA GLY A 137 21.67 -6.78 4.24
C GLY A 137 20.15 -6.96 4.27
N GLY A 138 19.41 -6.00 4.81
CA GLY A 138 17.95 -6.00 4.81
C GLY A 138 17.37 -5.87 3.40
N ARG A 139 16.08 -6.17 3.26
CA ARG A 139 15.38 -6.29 1.97
C ARG A 139 14.15 -5.40 1.93
N LEU A 140 13.98 -4.67 0.82
CA LEU A 140 12.75 -3.92 0.51
C LEU A 140 11.94 -4.66 -0.55
N ALA A 141 10.64 -4.81 -0.32
CA ALA A 141 9.68 -5.15 -1.35
C ALA A 141 8.66 -4.01 -1.52
N ALA A 142 8.53 -3.50 -2.72
CA ALA A 142 7.50 -2.53 -3.05
C ALA A 142 6.64 -3.04 -4.21
N LEU A 143 5.33 -2.79 -4.14
CA LEU A 143 4.38 -3.05 -5.20
C LEU A 143 3.71 -1.74 -5.58
N VAL A 144 3.71 -1.44 -6.87
CA VAL A 144 2.98 -0.31 -7.46
C VAL A 144 2.14 -0.79 -8.64
N TRP A 145 1.05 -0.09 -8.91
CA TRP A 145 0.24 -0.38 -10.10
C TRP A 145 0.91 0.20 -11.35
N ARG A 146 0.86 -0.54 -12.45
CA ARG A 146 1.25 -0.04 -13.76
C ARG A 146 0.26 1.03 -14.25
N SER A 147 0.58 1.69 -15.39
CA SER A 147 -0.36 2.61 -16.06
C SER A 147 -1.77 2.00 -16.11
N ILE A 148 -2.79 2.85 -15.94
CA ILE A 148 -4.21 2.46 -15.92
C ILE A 148 -4.63 1.71 -17.20
N ASP A 149 -3.92 1.90 -18.31
CA ASP A 149 -4.13 1.20 -19.58
C ASP A 149 -4.01 -0.32 -19.47
N HIS A 150 -3.26 -0.78 -18.45
CA HIS A 150 -3.15 -2.21 -18.12
C HIS A 150 -4.27 -2.71 -17.19
N SER A 151 -5.24 -1.86 -16.87
CA SER A 151 -6.35 -2.12 -15.97
C SER A 151 -7.67 -1.64 -16.58
N PRO A 152 -8.16 -2.29 -17.67
CA PRO A 152 -9.24 -1.76 -18.51
C PRO A 152 -10.54 -1.47 -17.74
N GLY A 153 -10.85 -2.24 -16.69
CA GLY A 153 -12.02 -1.97 -15.85
C GLY A 153 -11.89 -0.66 -15.06
N PHE A 154 -10.70 -0.35 -14.54
CA PHE A 154 -10.45 0.92 -13.84
C PHE A 154 -10.35 2.09 -14.82
N ALA A 155 -9.80 1.88 -16.02
CA ALA A 155 -9.78 2.89 -17.08
C ALA A 155 -11.22 3.28 -17.47
N ALA A 156 -12.07 2.29 -17.73
CA ALA A 156 -13.48 2.54 -18.05
C ALA A 156 -14.25 3.25 -16.93
N LEU A 157 -13.95 2.91 -15.66
CA LEU A 157 -14.52 3.62 -14.51
C LEU A 157 -14.03 5.07 -14.45
N ALA A 158 -12.74 5.33 -14.64
CA ALA A 158 -12.20 6.69 -14.66
C ALA A 158 -12.84 7.54 -15.76
N ASP A 159 -13.02 6.99 -16.95
CA ASP A 159 -13.67 7.68 -18.07
C ASP A 159 -15.17 7.93 -17.84
N ALA A 160 -15.85 7.00 -17.15
CA ALA A 160 -17.24 7.22 -16.74
C ALA A 160 -17.34 8.32 -15.68
N LEU A 161 -16.44 8.37 -14.71
CA LEU A 161 -16.37 9.43 -13.71
C LEU A 161 -16.13 10.81 -14.35
N ASP A 162 -15.21 10.90 -15.32
CA ASP A 162 -14.98 12.14 -16.05
C ASP A 162 -16.27 12.66 -16.75
N ARG A 163 -17.00 11.76 -17.40
CA ARG A 163 -18.20 12.12 -18.16
C ARG A 163 -19.39 12.49 -17.28
N HIS A 164 -19.57 11.81 -16.16
CA HIS A 164 -20.80 11.91 -15.36
C HIS A 164 -20.66 12.76 -14.10
N ILE A 165 -19.44 12.89 -13.57
CA ILE A 165 -19.15 13.62 -12.32
C ILE A 165 -18.23 14.81 -12.60
N GLY A 166 -17.19 14.60 -13.43
CA GLY A 166 -16.23 15.62 -13.83
C GLY A 166 -14.77 15.17 -13.68
N PRO A 167 -13.83 15.93 -14.27
CA PRO A 167 -12.42 15.55 -14.38
C PRO A 167 -11.71 15.28 -13.04
N ALA A 168 -12.15 15.93 -11.96
CA ALA A 168 -11.59 15.73 -10.63
C ALA A 168 -11.83 14.29 -10.12
N ALA A 169 -13.01 13.73 -10.36
CA ALA A 169 -13.35 12.37 -9.96
C ALA A 169 -12.55 11.31 -10.76
N GLY A 170 -12.43 11.49 -12.06
CA GLY A 170 -11.60 10.62 -12.89
C GLY A 170 -10.11 10.70 -12.54
N ALA A 171 -9.60 11.89 -12.19
CA ALA A 171 -8.22 12.07 -11.72
C ALA A 171 -7.94 11.31 -10.43
N ILE A 172 -8.88 11.27 -9.47
CA ILE A 172 -8.77 10.45 -8.25
C ILE A 172 -8.60 8.97 -8.63
N MET A 173 -9.39 8.47 -9.58
CA MET A 173 -9.32 7.07 -10.01
C MET A 173 -8.02 6.74 -10.75
N ARG A 174 -7.41 7.71 -11.45
CA ARG A 174 -6.13 7.51 -12.17
C ARG A 174 -4.91 7.64 -11.26
N ALA A 175 -5.01 8.36 -10.14
CA ALA A 175 -3.87 8.66 -9.27
C ALA A 175 -3.08 7.40 -8.81
N PRO A 176 -3.71 6.24 -8.47
CA PRO A 176 -2.98 5.03 -8.10
C PRO A 176 -2.02 4.50 -9.18
N PHE A 177 -2.24 4.86 -10.44
CA PHE A 177 -1.56 4.29 -11.60
C PHE A 177 -0.42 5.15 -12.15
N GLY A 178 -0.03 6.20 -11.42
CA GLY A 178 0.93 7.19 -11.91
C GLY A 178 2.43 6.85 -11.73
N LEU A 179 2.78 5.66 -11.21
CA LEU A 179 4.19 5.31 -10.91
C LEU A 179 4.62 3.98 -11.57
N GLY A 180 3.87 3.43 -12.49
CA GLY A 180 4.08 2.06 -12.96
C GLY A 180 5.15 1.86 -14.04
N ASP A 181 5.92 2.87 -14.40
CA ASP A 181 6.97 2.77 -15.42
C ASP A 181 8.31 2.37 -14.80
N GLU A 182 8.99 1.40 -15.44
CA GLU A 182 10.21 0.80 -14.89
C GLU A 182 11.38 1.78 -14.73
N PRO A 183 11.74 2.61 -15.75
CA PRO A 183 12.90 3.47 -15.59
C PRO A 183 12.77 4.43 -14.42
N PRO A 184 11.68 5.22 -14.27
CA PRO A 184 11.51 6.12 -13.13
C PRO A 184 11.49 5.40 -11.77
N LEU A 185 10.91 4.20 -11.71
CA LEU A 185 10.87 3.41 -10.47
C LEU A 185 12.26 2.90 -10.08
N ARG A 186 13.05 2.45 -11.06
CA ARG A 186 14.44 2.02 -10.85
C ARG A 186 15.29 3.18 -10.35
N ASP A 187 15.20 4.33 -11.00
CA ASP A 187 15.97 5.52 -10.64
C ASP A 187 15.66 6.01 -9.23
N LEU A 188 14.39 5.99 -8.84
CA LEU A 188 13.97 6.30 -7.47
C LEU A 188 14.61 5.35 -6.44
N LEU A 189 14.60 4.05 -6.71
CA LEU A 189 15.16 3.06 -5.79
C LEU A 189 16.69 3.15 -5.70
N THR A 190 17.37 3.25 -6.85
CA THR A 190 18.84 3.36 -6.86
C THR A 190 19.31 4.70 -6.27
N GLY A 191 18.57 5.80 -6.53
CA GLY A 191 18.83 7.11 -5.95
C GLY A 191 18.70 7.14 -4.42
N ALA A 192 17.85 6.29 -3.86
CA ALA A 192 17.73 6.10 -2.40
C ALA A 192 18.78 5.13 -1.80
N GLY A 193 19.74 4.64 -2.60
CA GLY A 193 20.83 3.79 -2.15
C GLY A 193 20.55 2.28 -2.18
N PHE A 194 19.38 1.86 -2.68
CA PHE A 194 19.10 0.42 -2.86
C PHE A 194 19.97 -0.16 -3.95
N ARG A 195 20.54 -1.35 -3.66
CA ARG A 195 21.36 -2.14 -4.59
C ARG A 195 20.59 -3.39 -5.03
N ASP A 196 21.05 -4.04 -6.08
CA ASP A 196 20.44 -5.27 -6.61
C ASP A 196 18.93 -5.13 -6.90
N VAL A 197 18.54 -3.96 -7.44
CA VAL A 197 17.14 -3.65 -7.73
C VAL A 197 16.61 -4.57 -8.83
N ARG A 198 15.64 -5.41 -8.46
CA ARG A 198 14.93 -6.32 -9.38
C ARG A 198 13.51 -5.82 -9.57
N LEU A 199 13.15 -5.50 -10.79
CA LEU A 199 11.79 -5.12 -11.16
C LEU A 199 11.15 -6.29 -11.91
N GLY A 200 9.94 -6.64 -11.53
CA GLY A 200 9.17 -7.71 -12.16
C GLY A 200 7.74 -7.27 -12.39
N ARG A 201 7.13 -7.75 -13.47
CA ARG A 201 5.72 -7.51 -13.79
C ARG A 201 4.92 -8.74 -13.45
N GLN A 202 3.81 -8.54 -12.77
CA GLN A 202 2.85 -9.60 -12.45
C GLN A 202 1.45 -9.15 -12.83
N SER A 203 0.62 -10.09 -13.24
CA SER A 203 -0.79 -9.87 -13.54
C SER A 203 -1.66 -10.62 -12.54
N GLY A 204 -2.80 -10.04 -12.22
CA GLY A 204 -3.83 -10.62 -11.38
C GLY A 204 -5.21 -10.24 -11.89
N THR A 205 -6.22 -10.94 -11.43
CA THR A 205 -7.61 -10.64 -11.78
C THR A 205 -8.31 -10.04 -10.56
N VAL A 206 -8.91 -8.88 -10.76
CA VAL A 206 -9.84 -8.26 -9.81
C VAL A 206 -11.25 -8.70 -10.21
N ARG A 207 -12.06 -9.12 -9.24
CA ARG A 207 -13.43 -9.59 -9.48
C ARG A 207 -14.41 -8.87 -8.55
N PHE A 208 -15.46 -8.36 -9.15
CA PHE A 208 -16.65 -7.84 -8.46
C PHE A 208 -17.86 -8.55 -9.08
N GLY A 209 -18.91 -8.76 -8.31
CA GLY A 209 -20.13 -9.44 -8.78
C GLY A 209 -20.88 -8.64 -9.84
N SER A 210 -20.69 -7.31 -9.89
CA SER A 210 -21.29 -6.42 -10.88
C SER A 210 -20.50 -5.10 -11.00
N ALA A 211 -20.77 -4.33 -12.08
CA ALA A 211 -20.24 -2.97 -12.21
C ALA A 211 -20.75 -2.05 -11.08
N ARG A 212 -21.98 -2.23 -10.63
CA ARG A 212 -22.54 -1.50 -9.48
C ARG A 212 -21.73 -1.77 -8.21
N GLU A 213 -21.38 -3.03 -7.94
CA GLU A 213 -20.59 -3.40 -6.77
C GLU A 213 -19.18 -2.77 -6.83
N LEU A 214 -18.52 -2.80 -7.99
CA LEU A 214 -17.23 -2.10 -8.19
C LEU A 214 -17.35 -0.62 -7.85
N VAL A 215 -18.34 0.08 -8.42
CA VAL A 215 -18.54 1.52 -8.18
C VAL A 215 -18.80 1.79 -6.70
N THR A 216 -19.73 1.04 -6.09
CA THR A 216 -20.08 1.19 -4.67
C THR A 216 -18.86 0.97 -3.77
N ALA A 217 -18.07 -0.08 -4.01
CA ALA A 217 -16.86 -0.38 -3.25
C ALA A 217 -15.81 0.73 -3.38
N GLN A 218 -15.62 1.25 -4.61
CA GLN A 218 -14.66 2.33 -4.87
C GLN A 218 -15.11 3.64 -4.21
N VAL A 219 -16.38 4.01 -4.30
CA VAL A 219 -16.90 5.21 -3.64
C VAL A 219 -16.80 5.09 -2.13
N ALA A 220 -17.21 3.96 -1.55
CA ALA A 220 -17.22 3.77 -0.10
C ALA A 220 -15.81 3.67 0.53
N GLY A 221 -14.84 3.05 -0.19
CA GLY A 221 -13.51 2.73 0.34
C GLY A 221 -12.37 3.62 -0.16
N SER A 222 -12.65 4.70 -0.90
CA SER A 222 -11.64 5.60 -1.45
C SER A 222 -12.03 7.08 -1.29
N PRO A 223 -11.15 8.03 -1.63
CA PRO A 223 -11.45 9.47 -1.62
C PRO A 223 -12.58 9.92 -2.57
N LEU A 224 -13.10 9.02 -3.40
CA LEU A 224 -14.27 9.29 -4.25
C LEU A 224 -15.55 9.60 -3.46
N ALA A 225 -15.63 9.22 -2.19
CA ALA A 225 -16.77 9.54 -1.33
C ALA A 225 -17.07 11.04 -1.24
N GLY A 226 -16.06 11.91 -1.38
CA GLY A 226 -16.26 13.37 -1.37
C GLY A 226 -16.94 13.92 -2.64
N PRO A 227 -16.41 13.64 -3.84
CA PRO A 227 -16.98 14.16 -5.10
C PRO A 227 -18.30 13.52 -5.55
N VAL A 228 -18.64 12.33 -5.04
CA VAL A 228 -19.80 11.52 -5.50
C VAL A 228 -20.94 11.50 -4.49
N GLY A 229 -20.69 12.02 -3.27
CA GLY A 229 -21.64 12.07 -2.13
C GLY A 229 -22.66 13.23 -2.19
#